data_024fa064e454864aa498512a095644f5
#
_entry.id   024fa064e454864aa498512a095644f5
#
_cell.length_a   1.000
_cell.length_b   1.000
_cell.length_c   1.000
_cell.angle_alpha   90.00
_cell.angle_beta   90.00
_cell.angle_gamma   90.00
#
_symmetry.space_group_name_H-M   'P 1'
#
loop_
_entity.id
_entity.type
_entity.pdbx_description
1 polymer ?
#
loop_
_entity_poly.entity_id
_entity_poly.type
_entity_poly.pdbx_seq_one_letter_code
_entity_poly.pdbx_strand_id
1 'polypeptide(L)'
;KPFFDRAAQGRYSPASTIKPAIALYGIKEELIDWEFSIDDPGYFILPEDQRVYRGWKEGGHGTINLSQAIIQSSNTYFFSLAYKSDINKLTNHLSDYGFGRNICSDCFNPDIGLLPSPEWKMNNLNFGWFKGDTVNLGVGQGYMSATPIQLAYYSAFLANRGILNKLSFIKHENKKVDRPNSASKIQKTDWEKIHKSMIGVIEDPRGTARRLKSLKSYVVAAKSGTVELVSTETKEDYKIIRENMGNRDHAIIIAFGPMPNPKYAVSVVIENGES
;
A
#
# COMPACT_ATOMS: atom_id res chain seq x y z
N LYS A 1 19.66 16.18 -6.66
CA LYS A 1 21.01 15.63 -6.91
C LYS A 1 20.97 14.82 -8.21
N PRO A 2 21.72 15.17 -9.28
CA PRO A 2 21.63 14.49 -10.60
C PRO A 2 21.98 12.99 -10.57
N PHE A 3 22.83 12.58 -9.64
CA PHE A 3 23.33 11.19 -9.51
C PHE A 3 22.61 10.38 -8.43
N PHE A 4 21.50 10.89 -7.87
CA PHE A 4 20.73 10.15 -6.91
C PHE A 4 19.71 9.27 -7.64
N ASP A 5 19.85 7.95 -7.51
CA ASP A 5 18.91 6.99 -8.08
C ASP A 5 17.63 6.94 -7.24
N ARG A 6 16.64 7.76 -7.63
CA ARG A 6 15.35 7.79 -6.92
C ARG A 6 14.61 6.47 -6.97
N ALA A 7 14.82 5.66 -8.01
CA ALA A 7 14.12 4.39 -8.14
C ALA A 7 14.59 3.37 -7.09
N ALA A 8 15.90 3.30 -6.86
CA ALA A 8 16.49 2.33 -5.94
C ALA A 8 16.81 2.89 -4.55
N GLN A 9 16.90 4.22 -4.39
CA GLN A 9 17.35 4.86 -3.15
C GLN A 9 16.36 5.88 -2.57
N GLY A 10 15.40 6.37 -3.38
CA GLY A 10 14.36 7.29 -2.89
C GLY A 10 13.41 6.59 -1.92
N ARG A 11 13.19 7.18 -0.76
CA ARG A 11 12.27 6.65 0.26
C ARG A 11 10.97 7.44 0.25
N TYR A 12 9.87 6.75 0.04
CA TYR A 12 8.52 7.32 0.05
C TYR A 12 7.61 6.47 0.93
N SER A 13 6.68 7.09 1.63
CA SER A 13 5.60 6.34 2.27
C SER A 13 4.80 5.61 1.17
N PRO A 14 4.55 4.30 1.28
CA PRO A 14 3.77 3.58 0.29
C PRO A 14 2.31 4.01 0.26
N ALA A 15 1.82 4.68 1.29
CA ALA A 15 0.44 5.14 1.43
C ALA A 15 -0.56 4.02 1.05
N SER A 16 -1.69 4.38 0.49
CA SER A 16 -2.77 3.43 0.17
C SER A 16 -2.39 2.32 -0.82
N THR A 17 -1.18 2.34 -1.42
CA THR A 17 -0.77 1.27 -2.32
C THR A 17 -0.59 -0.07 -1.62
N ILE A 18 -0.34 -0.10 -0.29
CA ILE A 18 -0.20 -1.37 0.46
C ILE A 18 -1.53 -2.04 0.83
N LYS A 19 -2.66 -1.35 0.68
CA LYS A 19 -3.98 -1.87 1.11
C LYS A 19 -4.32 -3.26 0.56
N PRO A 20 -3.98 -3.64 -0.67
CA PRO A 20 -4.14 -5.02 -1.13
C PRO A 20 -3.39 -6.06 -0.27
N ALA A 21 -2.17 -5.75 0.19
CA ALA A 21 -1.43 -6.64 1.09
C ALA A 21 -2.08 -6.71 2.48
N ILE A 22 -2.55 -5.57 3.02
CA ILE A 22 -3.27 -5.53 4.30
C ILE A 22 -4.59 -6.32 4.21
N ALA A 23 -5.30 -6.24 3.08
CA ALA A 23 -6.50 -7.02 2.82
C ALA A 23 -6.22 -8.53 2.86
N LEU A 24 -5.19 -8.97 2.14
CA LEU A 24 -4.76 -10.38 2.12
C LEU A 24 -4.26 -10.86 3.49
N TYR A 25 -3.63 -9.98 4.28
CA TYR A 25 -3.32 -10.27 5.68
C TYR A 25 -4.58 -10.52 6.50
N GLY A 26 -5.58 -9.64 6.40
CA GLY A 26 -6.84 -9.77 7.13
C GLY A 26 -7.60 -11.06 6.80
N ILE A 27 -7.63 -11.45 5.52
CA ILE A 27 -8.20 -12.74 5.07
C ILE A 27 -7.40 -13.91 5.63
N LYS A 28 -6.07 -13.89 5.49
CA LYS A 28 -5.17 -14.97 5.92
C LYS A 28 -5.23 -15.23 7.43
N GLU A 29 -5.34 -14.18 8.23
CA GLU A 29 -5.44 -14.28 9.70
C GLU A 29 -6.90 -14.38 10.19
N GLU A 30 -7.86 -14.57 9.28
CA GLU A 30 -9.29 -14.73 9.59
C GLU A 30 -9.90 -13.58 10.40
N LEU A 31 -9.31 -12.36 10.28
CA LEU A 31 -9.82 -11.15 10.92
C LEU A 31 -11.06 -10.60 10.21
N ILE A 32 -11.15 -10.85 8.92
CA ILE A 32 -12.25 -10.47 8.02
C ILE A 32 -12.40 -11.54 6.92
N ASP A 33 -13.56 -11.52 6.26
CA ASP A 33 -13.80 -12.19 4.98
C ASP A 33 -14.19 -11.15 3.91
N TRP A 34 -14.53 -11.61 2.71
CA TRP A 34 -14.90 -10.72 1.59
C TRP A 34 -16.27 -10.06 1.76
N GLU A 35 -17.14 -10.64 2.58
CA GLU A 35 -18.49 -10.13 2.86
C GLU A 35 -18.52 -9.23 4.09
N PHE A 36 -17.44 -9.24 4.90
CA PHE A 36 -17.32 -8.38 6.05
C PHE A 36 -17.40 -6.90 5.63
N SER A 37 -18.36 -6.19 6.20
CA SER A 37 -18.68 -4.81 5.88
C SER A 37 -18.59 -3.94 7.12
N ILE A 38 -18.24 -2.69 6.92
CA ILE A 38 -18.31 -1.65 7.97
C ILE A 38 -19.14 -0.49 7.45
N ASP A 39 -19.69 0.28 8.38
CA ASP A 39 -20.15 1.63 8.07
C ASP A 39 -18.95 2.58 8.15
N ASP A 40 -18.65 3.26 7.03
CA ASP A 40 -17.54 4.20 6.91
C ASP A 40 -18.07 5.63 6.98
N PRO A 41 -17.98 6.30 8.15
CA PRO A 41 -18.41 7.69 8.32
C PRO A 41 -17.36 8.71 7.86
N GLY A 42 -16.23 8.26 7.31
CA GLY A 42 -15.11 9.09 6.90
C GLY A 42 -14.03 9.27 7.98
N TYR A 43 -14.16 8.57 9.10
CA TYR A 43 -13.16 8.60 10.17
C TYR A 43 -13.17 7.30 10.99
N PHE A 44 -12.11 7.09 11.74
CA PHE A 44 -11.96 6.03 12.74
C PHE A 44 -11.53 6.67 14.06
N ILE A 45 -12.14 6.29 15.15
CA ILE A 45 -11.79 6.76 16.51
C ILE A 45 -11.03 5.63 17.20
N LEU A 46 -9.80 5.92 17.65
CA LEU A 46 -9.02 4.97 18.43
C LEU A 46 -9.63 4.84 19.84
N PRO A 47 -10.02 3.63 20.28
CA PRO A 47 -10.72 3.46 21.54
C PRO A 47 -9.90 3.90 22.78
N GLU A 48 -8.57 3.75 22.74
CA GLU A 48 -7.68 3.96 23.88
C GLU A 48 -7.52 5.44 24.26
N ASP A 49 -7.44 6.33 23.29
CA ASP A 49 -7.12 7.76 23.50
C ASP A 49 -8.09 8.71 22.79
N GLN A 50 -9.14 8.18 22.18
CA GLN A 50 -10.16 8.93 21.43
C GLN A 50 -9.60 9.73 20.26
N ARG A 51 -8.39 9.42 19.80
CA ARG A 51 -7.78 10.07 18.63
C ARG A 51 -8.57 9.75 17.38
N VAL A 52 -8.86 10.79 16.60
CA VAL A 52 -9.61 10.69 15.35
C VAL A 52 -8.66 10.55 14.14
N TYR A 53 -8.77 9.45 13.43
CA TYR A 53 -8.09 9.19 12.16
C TYR A 53 -9.03 9.48 11.01
N ARG A 54 -8.74 10.48 10.18
CA ARG A 54 -9.66 10.93 9.13
C ARG A 54 -9.42 10.17 7.82
N GLY A 55 -10.50 9.82 7.15
CA GLY A 55 -10.49 9.36 5.76
C GLY A 55 -10.34 10.55 4.80
N TRP A 56 -9.98 10.22 3.55
CA TRP A 56 -9.85 11.24 2.50
C TRP A 56 -11.21 11.78 2.02
N LYS A 57 -12.27 10.96 2.09
CA LYS A 57 -13.62 11.32 1.66
C LYS A 57 -14.41 11.86 2.84
N GLU A 58 -14.84 13.11 2.74
CA GLU A 58 -15.74 13.72 3.71
C GLU A 58 -17.10 13.03 3.69
N GLY A 59 -17.65 12.75 4.89
CA GLY A 59 -18.88 11.99 5.05
C GLY A 59 -18.76 10.50 4.78
N GLY A 60 -17.53 10.03 4.45
CA GLY A 60 -17.25 8.60 4.29
C GLY A 60 -17.83 7.95 3.04
N HIS A 61 -17.90 6.64 3.07
CA HIS A 61 -18.34 5.82 1.95
C HIS A 61 -19.68 5.10 2.23
N GLY A 62 -20.25 5.27 3.43
CA GLY A 62 -21.39 4.47 3.89
C GLY A 62 -20.99 3.01 4.12
N THR A 63 -21.93 2.10 4.02
CA THR A 63 -21.64 0.67 4.21
C THR A 63 -20.85 0.12 3.03
N ILE A 64 -19.65 -0.38 3.31
CA ILE A 64 -18.72 -0.94 2.32
C ILE A 64 -18.10 -2.26 2.79
N ASN A 65 -17.92 -3.18 1.84
CA ASN A 65 -17.16 -4.41 2.03
C ASN A 65 -15.68 -4.26 1.61
N LEU A 66 -14.89 -5.31 1.76
CA LEU A 66 -13.46 -5.30 1.46
C LEU A 66 -13.15 -4.88 0.02
N SER A 67 -13.90 -5.42 -0.97
CA SER A 67 -13.67 -5.08 -2.38
C SER A 67 -13.90 -3.59 -2.64
N GLN A 68 -15.02 -3.05 -2.14
CA GLN A 68 -15.34 -1.63 -2.24
C GLN A 68 -14.31 -0.74 -1.53
N ALA A 69 -13.81 -1.19 -0.37
CA ALA A 69 -12.77 -0.49 0.38
C ALA A 69 -11.44 -0.40 -0.40
N ILE A 70 -11.08 -1.43 -1.17
CA ILE A 70 -9.91 -1.40 -2.06
C ILE A 70 -10.16 -0.45 -3.25
N ILE A 71 -11.31 -0.58 -3.92
CA ILE A 71 -11.69 0.21 -5.10
C ILE A 71 -11.70 1.71 -4.79
N GLN A 72 -12.37 2.09 -3.70
CA GLN A 72 -12.54 3.47 -3.29
C GLN A 72 -11.44 3.95 -2.33
N SER A 73 -10.48 3.08 -2.00
CA SER A 73 -9.37 3.41 -1.12
C SER A 73 -9.80 3.93 0.27
N SER A 74 -10.86 3.37 0.88
CA SER A 74 -11.31 3.76 2.22
C SER A 74 -10.17 3.63 3.24
N ASN A 75 -9.85 4.70 3.94
CA ASN A 75 -8.93 4.64 5.08
C ASN A 75 -9.61 4.02 6.29
N THR A 76 -10.85 4.38 6.57
CA THR A 76 -11.62 3.91 7.74
C THR A 76 -11.68 2.39 7.81
N TYR A 77 -11.93 1.72 6.68
CA TYR A 77 -11.93 0.27 6.62
C TYR A 77 -10.58 -0.32 7.05
N PHE A 78 -9.49 0.22 6.51
CA PHE A 78 -8.14 -0.28 6.78
C PHE A 78 -7.60 0.14 8.14
N PHE A 79 -8.03 1.28 8.71
CA PHE A 79 -7.79 1.63 10.11
C PHE A 79 -8.42 0.59 11.05
N SER A 80 -9.70 0.25 10.81
CA SER A 80 -10.42 -0.76 11.60
C SER A 80 -9.76 -2.15 11.51
N LEU A 81 -9.33 -2.56 10.32
CA LEU A 81 -8.63 -3.83 10.12
C LEU A 81 -7.26 -3.83 10.82
N ALA A 82 -6.48 -2.77 10.67
CA ALA A 82 -5.17 -2.64 11.30
C ALA A 82 -5.27 -2.59 12.83
N TYR A 83 -6.29 -1.95 13.37
CA TYR A 83 -6.56 -1.95 14.80
C TYR A 83 -6.72 -3.35 15.39
N LYS A 84 -7.37 -4.27 14.66
CA LYS A 84 -7.54 -5.68 15.04
C LYS A 84 -6.28 -6.52 14.85
N SER A 85 -5.28 -6.00 14.13
CA SER A 85 -4.10 -6.74 13.72
C SER A 85 -3.08 -6.91 14.84
N ASP A 86 -2.38 -8.06 14.85
CA ASP A 86 -1.14 -8.25 15.57
C ASP A 86 0.01 -7.63 14.75
N ILE A 87 0.75 -6.71 15.36
CA ILE A 87 1.81 -5.96 14.65
C ILE A 87 2.94 -6.86 14.16
N ASN A 88 3.35 -7.86 14.92
CA ASN A 88 4.46 -8.73 14.53
C ASN A 88 4.06 -9.62 13.35
N LYS A 89 2.84 -10.16 13.36
CA LYS A 89 2.31 -10.93 12.23
C LYS A 89 2.14 -10.05 10.99
N LEU A 90 1.67 -8.83 11.16
CA LEU A 90 1.46 -7.87 10.07
C LEU A 90 2.80 -7.45 9.43
N THR A 91 3.80 -7.12 10.22
CA THR A 91 5.14 -6.76 9.69
C THR A 91 5.82 -7.94 9.02
N ASN A 92 5.72 -9.16 9.57
CA ASN A 92 6.22 -10.36 8.92
C ASN A 92 5.53 -10.59 7.55
N HIS A 93 4.20 -10.40 7.50
CA HIS A 93 3.45 -10.50 6.24
C HIS A 93 3.95 -9.46 5.22
N LEU A 94 4.06 -8.20 5.60
CA LEU A 94 4.57 -7.14 4.72
C LEU A 94 6.03 -7.35 4.27
N SER A 95 6.85 -7.92 5.15
CA SER A 95 8.22 -8.30 4.79
C SER A 95 8.28 -9.32 3.65
N ASP A 96 7.36 -10.28 3.63
CA ASP A 96 7.25 -11.26 2.54
C ASP A 96 6.88 -10.62 1.19
N TYR A 97 6.26 -9.45 1.21
CA TYR A 97 5.96 -8.63 0.02
C TYR A 97 7.13 -7.73 -0.42
N GLY A 98 8.28 -7.85 0.25
CA GLY A 98 9.52 -7.14 -0.11
C GLY A 98 9.81 -5.87 0.65
N PHE A 99 8.94 -5.45 1.58
CA PHE A 99 9.17 -4.27 2.40
C PHE A 99 10.21 -4.53 3.49
N GLY A 100 11.11 -3.57 3.73
CA GLY A 100 12.19 -3.70 4.71
C GLY A 100 13.26 -4.73 4.35
N ARG A 101 13.33 -5.19 3.08
CA ARG A 101 14.24 -6.23 2.62
C ARG A 101 14.98 -5.83 1.35
N ASN A 102 16.16 -6.40 1.16
CA ASN A 102 16.83 -6.38 -0.13
C ASN A 102 16.14 -7.34 -1.09
N ILE A 103 15.46 -6.77 -2.08
CA ILE A 103 14.66 -7.49 -3.09
C ILE A 103 15.40 -7.64 -4.43
N CYS A 104 16.57 -7.05 -4.58
CA CYS A 104 17.33 -7.04 -5.82
C CYS A 104 18.67 -7.77 -5.66
N SER A 105 19.03 -8.61 -6.64
CA SER A 105 20.23 -9.42 -6.57
C SER A 105 21.49 -8.74 -7.11
N ASP A 106 21.30 -7.76 -7.98
CA ASP A 106 22.37 -7.10 -8.76
C ASP A 106 22.19 -5.57 -8.85
N CYS A 107 21.31 -4.99 -8.04
CA CYS A 107 21.22 -3.54 -7.91
C CYS A 107 22.44 -2.97 -7.17
N PHE A 108 22.92 -1.84 -7.65
CA PHE A 108 23.99 -1.12 -6.97
C PHE A 108 23.42 -0.37 -5.73
N ASN A 109 23.85 -0.78 -4.54
CA ASN A 109 23.51 -0.15 -3.26
C ASN A 109 22.02 0.24 -3.11
N PRO A 110 21.07 -0.72 -3.25
CA PRO A 110 19.65 -0.42 -3.13
C PRO A 110 19.29 -0.14 -1.67
N ASP A 111 18.44 0.86 -1.46
CA ASP A 111 17.85 1.09 -0.15
C ASP A 111 16.75 0.05 0.12
N ILE A 112 16.65 -0.39 1.36
CA ILE A 112 15.65 -1.38 1.78
C ILE A 112 14.37 -0.73 2.33
N GLY A 113 14.30 0.60 2.35
CA GLY A 113 13.21 1.31 3.00
C GLY A 113 13.18 1.09 4.52
N LEU A 114 12.01 1.31 5.09
CA LEU A 114 11.77 1.03 6.51
C LEU A 114 10.43 0.31 6.66
N LEU A 115 10.46 -0.89 7.21
CA LEU A 115 9.29 -1.59 7.74
C LEU A 115 9.37 -1.51 9.27
N PRO A 116 8.56 -0.63 9.91
CA PRO A 116 8.67 -0.39 11.34
C PRO A 116 8.16 -1.59 12.15
N SER A 117 8.78 -1.80 13.31
CA SER A 117 8.36 -2.81 14.30
C SER A 117 8.46 -2.22 15.72
N PRO A 118 7.85 -2.88 16.72
CA PRO A 118 8.01 -2.49 18.12
C PRO A 118 9.48 -2.39 18.54
N GLU A 119 10.29 -3.37 18.14
CA GLU A 119 11.73 -3.39 18.42
C GLU A 119 12.45 -2.23 17.73
N TRP A 120 12.18 -1.99 16.44
CA TRP A 120 12.75 -0.85 15.73
C TRP A 120 12.42 0.47 16.41
N LYS A 121 11.16 0.67 16.82
CA LYS A 121 10.73 1.92 17.46
C LYS A 121 11.38 2.12 18.81
N MET A 122 11.50 1.08 19.62
CA MET A 122 12.21 1.14 20.90
C MET A 122 13.69 1.48 20.71
N ASN A 123 14.38 0.80 19.78
CA ASN A 123 15.82 0.97 19.57
C ASN A 123 16.20 2.32 18.93
N ASN A 124 15.33 2.91 18.11
CA ASN A 124 15.65 4.14 17.37
C ASN A 124 15.03 5.40 17.96
N LEU A 125 13.88 5.29 18.62
CA LEU A 125 13.15 6.43 19.15
C LEU A 125 13.00 6.42 20.67
N ASN A 126 13.38 5.32 21.33
CA ASN A 126 13.24 5.10 22.77
C ASN A 126 11.78 5.23 23.27
N PHE A 127 10.83 4.81 22.41
CA PHE A 127 9.39 4.78 22.72
C PHE A 127 8.79 3.41 22.42
N GLY A 128 7.81 3.01 23.24
CA GLY A 128 7.00 1.82 22.99
C GLY A 128 6.11 1.93 21.75
N TRP A 129 5.63 0.80 21.30
CA TRP A 129 4.67 0.73 20.20
C TRP A 129 3.24 1.00 20.71
N PHE A 130 2.51 1.85 20.03
CA PHE A 130 1.11 2.16 20.33
C PHE A 130 0.18 1.58 19.26
N LYS A 131 -1.08 1.36 19.61
CA LYS A 131 -2.11 0.93 18.63
C LYS A 131 -2.24 1.90 17.45
N GLY A 132 -2.08 3.19 17.69
CA GLY A 132 -2.07 4.20 16.64
C GLY A 132 -0.96 4.03 15.61
N ASP A 133 0.19 3.48 15.99
CA ASP A 133 1.27 3.15 15.03
C ASP A 133 0.81 2.03 14.08
N THR A 134 0.12 1.01 14.60
CA THR A 134 -0.45 -0.08 13.78
C THR A 134 -1.53 0.45 12.85
N VAL A 135 -2.40 1.35 13.33
CA VAL A 135 -3.46 1.99 12.52
C VAL A 135 -2.85 2.75 11.34
N ASN A 136 -1.82 3.56 11.59
CA ASN A 136 -1.10 4.28 10.52
C ASN A 136 -0.42 3.32 9.52
N LEU A 137 0.22 2.25 10.01
CA LEU A 137 0.82 1.23 9.16
C LEU A 137 -0.22 0.58 8.23
N GLY A 138 -1.45 0.38 8.70
CA GLY A 138 -2.55 -0.22 7.92
C GLY A 138 -2.94 0.54 6.66
N VAL A 139 -2.56 1.80 6.56
CA VAL A 139 -2.75 2.63 5.35
C VAL A 139 -1.43 3.06 4.71
N GLY A 140 -0.32 2.44 5.13
CA GLY A 140 1.01 2.67 4.57
C GLY A 140 1.61 4.01 4.93
N GLN A 141 1.25 4.54 6.08
CA GLN A 141 1.76 5.80 6.62
C GLN A 141 2.51 5.58 7.95
N GLY A 142 2.80 6.66 8.66
CA GLY A 142 3.62 6.64 9.86
C GLY A 142 5.10 6.50 9.52
N TYR A 143 5.78 5.57 10.17
CA TYR A 143 7.23 5.36 9.98
C TYR A 143 7.59 4.55 8.73
N MET A 144 6.60 3.95 8.05
CA MET A 144 6.87 3.08 6.91
C MET A 144 7.38 3.87 5.70
N SER A 145 8.46 3.36 5.09
CA SER A 145 8.94 3.86 3.80
C SER A 145 9.38 2.72 2.88
N ALA A 146 9.25 2.95 1.58
CA ALA A 146 9.65 2.03 0.54
C ALA A 146 10.26 2.79 -0.64
N THR A 147 11.13 2.12 -1.38
CA THR A 147 11.65 2.65 -2.64
C THR A 147 10.68 2.35 -3.80
N PRO A 148 10.68 3.14 -4.89
CA PRO A 148 9.89 2.82 -6.07
C PRO A 148 10.15 1.40 -6.61
N ILE A 149 11.39 0.91 -6.55
CA ILE A 149 11.70 -0.46 -6.98
C ILE A 149 11.07 -1.52 -6.05
N GLN A 150 10.97 -1.26 -4.74
CA GLN A 150 10.22 -2.14 -3.83
C GLN A 150 8.73 -2.13 -4.13
N LEU A 151 8.15 -0.97 -4.46
CA LEU A 151 6.75 -0.87 -4.89
C LEU A 151 6.50 -1.61 -6.21
N ALA A 152 7.44 -1.56 -7.16
CA ALA A 152 7.35 -2.32 -8.42
C ALA A 152 7.46 -3.84 -8.16
N TYR A 153 8.37 -4.26 -7.26
CA TYR A 153 8.48 -5.65 -6.81
C TYR A 153 7.17 -6.12 -6.16
N TYR A 154 6.62 -5.33 -5.25
CA TYR A 154 5.35 -5.61 -4.61
C TYR A 154 4.20 -5.72 -5.63
N SER A 155 4.16 -4.82 -6.61
CA SER A 155 3.20 -4.88 -7.73
C SER A 155 3.32 -6.19 -8.50
N ALA A 156 4.55 -6.62 -8.82
CA ALA A 156 4.82 -7.90 -9.48
C ALA A 156 4.47 -9.11 -8.60
N PHE A 157 4.68 -9.02 -7.29
CA PHE A 157 4.28 -10.05 -6.33
C PHE A 157 2.76 -10.27 -6.33
N LEU A 158 1.99 -9.17 -6.30
CA LEU A 158 0.54 -9.24 -6.43
C LEU A 158 0.12 -9.82 -7.78
N ALA A 159 0.72 -9.38 -8.88
CA ALA A 159 0.45 -9.86 -10.24
C ALA A 159 0.62 -11.39 -10.35
N ASN A 160 1.67 -11.92 -9.74
CA ASN A 160 2.04 -13.33 -9.76
C ASN A 160 1.44 -14.15 -8.60
N ARG A 161 0.46 -13.62 -7.90
CA ARG A 161 -0.25 -14.33 -6.79
C ARG A 161 0.71 -14.87 -5.73
N GLY A 162 1.66 -14.02 -5.34
CA GLY A 162 2.64 -14.35 -4.30
C GLY A 162 3.82 -15.23 -4.74
N ILE A 163 4.03 -15.38 -6.03
CA ILE A 163 5.15 -16.14 -6.58
C ILE A 163 6.08 -15.16 -7.30
N LEU A 164 7.26 -14.89 -6.75
CA LEU A 164 8.20 -13.97 -7.35
C LEU A 164 9.63 -14.25 -6.92
N ASN A 165 10.55 -14.16 -7.88
CA ASN A 165 11.99 -14.17 -7.63
C ASN A 165 12.50 -12.80 -7.19
N LYS A 166 13.70 -12.72 -6.64
CA LYS A 166 14.40 -11.45 -6.48
C LYS A 166 14.51 -10.75 -7.84
N LEU A 167 14.38 -9.43 -7.83
CA LEU A 167 14.63 -8.61 -9.00
C LEU A 167 16.08 -8.76 -9.46
N SER A 168 16.27 -8.69 -10.77
CA SER A 168 17.57 -8.67 -11.40
C SER A 168 17.51 -7.85 -12.68
N PHE A 169 18.50 -6.99 -12.91
CA PHE A 169 18.72 -6.32 -14.20
C PHE A 169 19.36 -7.24 -15.21
N ILE A 170 20.12 -8.25 -14.73
CA ILE A 170 20.76 -9.24 -15.58
C ILE A 170 19.79 -10.40 -15.78
N LYS A 171 19.54 -10.77 -17.04
CA LYS A 171 18.71 -11.92 -17.35
C LYS A 171 19.41 -13.20 -16.89
N HIS A 172 18.80 -13.90 -15.94
CA HIS A 172 19.26 -15.20 -15.49
C HIS A 172 18.35 -16.30 -16.02
N GLU A 173 18.96 -17.41 -16.46
CA GLU A 173 18.21 -18.61 -16.79
C GLU A 173 17.76 -19.34 -15.52
N ASN A 174 16.46 -19.63 -15.46
CA ASN A 174 15.77 -20.52 -14.51
C ASN A 174 16.33 -20.59 -13.07
N LYS A 175 15.97 -19.63 -12.22
CA LYS A 175 16.06 -19.83 -10.75
C LYS A 175 14.74 -20.37 -10.22
N LYS A 176 14.84 -21.38 -9.33
CA LYS A 176 13.70 -21.91 -8.57
C LYS A 176 12.98 -20.77 -7.83
N VAL A 177 11.68 -20.69 -8.00
CA VAL A 177 10.85 -19.65 -7.36
C VAL A 177 10.36 -20.18 -6.04
N ASP A 178 10.71 -19.52 -4.95
CA ASP A 178 10.15 -19.82 -3.62
C ASP A 178 8.88 -18.99 -3.39
N ARG A 179 7.84 -19.66 -2.93
CA ARG A 179 6.61 -19.00 -2.50
C ARG A 179 6.68 -18.74 -1.00
N PRO A 180 6.67 -17.46 -0.53
CA PRO A 180 6.70 -17.17 0.89
C PRO A 180 5.51 -17.77 1.65
N ASN A 181 5.70 -18.07 2.93
CA ASN A 181 4.65 -18.64 3.78
C ASN A 181 3.37 -17.78 3.83
N SER A 182 3.50 -16.46 3.80
CA SER A 182 2.34 -15.55 3.76
C SER A 182 1.46 -15.76 2.53
N ALA A 183 2.08 -16.01 1.38
CA ALA A 183 1.37 -16.21 0.12
C ALA A 183 0.84 -17.66 -0.05
N SER A 184 1.51 -18.65 0.55
CA SER A 184 1.13 -20.06 0.42
C SER A 184 -0.21 -20.38 1.09
N LYS A 185 -0.58 -19.61 2.13
CA LYS A 185 -1.85 -19.76 2.87
C LYS A 185 -3.02 -19.00 2.27
N ILE A 186 -2.78 -18.17 1.26
CA ILE A 186 -3.83 -17.42 0.57
C ILE A 186 -4.39 -18.27 -0.56
N GLN A 187 -5.72 -18.44 -0.59
CA GLN A 187 -6.38 -19.24 -1.59
C GLN A 187 -6.36 -18.58 -2.97
N LYS A 188 -6.47 -19.39 -4.02
CA LYS A 188 -6.53 -18.88 -5.40
C LYS A 188 -7.68 -17.89 -5.59
N THR A 189 -8.82 -18.17 -4.99
CA THR A 189 -10.02 -17.31 -5.04
C THR A 189 -9.78 -15.94 -4.42
N ASP A 190 -8.96 -15.84 -3.37
CA ASP A 190 -8.63 -14.55 -2.73
C ASP A 190 -7.73 -13.70 -3.63
N TRP A 191 -6.76 -14.32 -4.30
CA TRP A 191 -5.94 -13.64 -5.30
C TRP A 191 -6.78 -13.13 -6.48
N GLU A 192 -7.76 -13.90 -6.93
CA GLU A 192 -8.69 -13.49 -7.99
C GLU A 192 -9.55 -12.31 -7.56
N LYS A 193 -10.07 -12.33 -6.33
CA LYS A 193 -10.85 -11.22 -5.76
C LYS A 193 -10.02 -9.96 -5.55
N ILE A 194 -8.74 -10.07 -5.12
CA ILE A 194 -7.81 -8.93 -5.05
C ILE A 194 -7.59 -8.35 -6.45
N HIS A 195 -7.27 -9.19 -7.45
CA HIS A 195 -7.09 -8.71 -8.83
C HIS A 195 -8.33 -7.98 -9.34
N LYS A 196 -9.53 -8.56 -9.13
CA LYS A 196 -10.80 -7.94 -9.52
C LYS A 196 -11.01 -6.59 -8.83
N SER A 197 -10.72 -6.49 -7.54
CA SER A 197 -10.82 -5.23 -6.78
C SER A 197 -9.82 -4.20 -7.30
N MET A 198 -8.58 -4.60 -7.60
CA MET A 198 -7.57 -3.70 -8.19
C MET A 198 -7.91 -3.28 -9.63
N ILE A 199 -8.57 -4.12 -10.42
CA ILE A 199 -9.14 -3.72 -11.72
C ILE A 199 -10.22 -2.66 -11.49
N GLY A 200 -11.07 -2.84 -10.49
CA GLY A 200 -12.12 -1.89 -10.11
C GLY A 200 -11.59 -0.50 -9.74
N VAL A 201 -10.35 -0.37 -9.28
CA VAL A 201 -9.73 0.95 -9.02
C VAL A 201 -9.71 1.84 -10.28
N ILE A 202 -9.66 1.23 -11.48
CA ILE A 202 -9.73 1.94 -12.77
C ILE A 202 -11.12 1.83 -13.40
N GLU A 203 -11.76 0.66 -13.35
CA GLU A 203 -12.97 0.38 -14.13
C GLU A 203 -14.27 0.84 -13.45
N ASP A 204 -14.32 0.82 -12.10
CA ASP A 204 -15.51 1.25 -11.34
C ASP A 204 -15.65 2.78 -11.40
N PRO A 205 -16.85 3.33 -11.58
CA PRO A 205 -17.09 4.79 -11.55
C PRO A 205 -16.64 5.47 -10.25
N ARG A 206 -16.57 4.73 -9.14
CA ARG A 206 -16.08 5.20 -7.83
C ARG A 206 -14.60 4.94 -7.62
N GLY A 207 -13.92 4.29 -8.59
CA GLY A 207 -12.50 3.95 -8.50
C GLY A 207 -11.61 5.17 -8.46
N THR A 208 -10.57 5.12 -7.61
CA THR A 208 -9.67 6.27 -7.38
C THR A 208 -8.76 6.59 -8.56
N ALA A 209 -8.56 5.65 -9.49
CA ALA A 209 -7.78 5.86 -10.72
C ALA A 209 -8.64 5.80 -12.01
N ARG A 210 -9.95 6.05 -11.92
CA ARG A 210 -10.87 5.96 -13.07
C ARG A 210 -10.49 6.82 -14.27
N ARG A 211 -9.74 7.92 -14.04
CA ARG A 211 -9.25 8.80 -15.14
C ARG A 211 -8.33 8.06 -16.11
N LEU A 212 -7.66 6.98 -15.67
CA LEU A 212 -6.80 6.16 -16.53
C LEU A 212 -7.58 5.24 -17.47
N LYS A 213 -8.89 5.08 -17.30
CA LYS A 213 -9.71 4.17 -18.09
C LYS A 213 -9.69 4.50 -19.59
N SER A 214 -9.75 5.77 -19.94
CA SER A 214 -9.74 6.25 -21.33
C SER A 214 -8.38 6.22 -22.00
N LEU A 215 -7.29 6.03 -21.22
CA LEU A 215 -5.91 6.10 -21.70
C LEU A 215 -5.33 4.74 -22.09
N LYS A 216 -6.10 3.66 -21.92
CA LYS A 216 -5.61 2.31 -22.12
C LYS A 216 -6.51 1.48 -23.03
N SER A 217 -5.89 0.57 -23.79
CA SER A 217 -6.56 -0.37 -24.69
C SER A 217 -6.73 -1.79 -24.11
N TYR A 218 -6.24 -2.03 -22.88
CA TYR A 218 -6.28 -3.33 -22.21
C TYR A 218 -6.59 -3.17 -20.71
N VAL A 219 -7.04 -4.26 -20.10
CA VAL A 219 -7.40 -4.25 -18.66
C VAL A 219 -6.15 -4.22 -17.80
N VAL A 220 -6.14 -3.31 -16.83
CA VAL A 220 -5.04 -3.11 -15.87
C VAL A 220 -5.59 -3.20 -14.46
N ALA A 221 -4.88 -3.88 -13.58
CA ALA A 221 -5.09 -3.85 -12.14
C ALA A 221 -4.16 -2.79 -11.53
N ALA A 222 -4.69 -1.93 -10.66
CA ALA A 222 -3.91 -0.84 -10.07
C ALA A 222 -4.32 -0.54 -8.64
N LYS A 223 -3.48 0.21 -7.92
CA LYS A 223 -3.82 0.86 -6.65
C LYS A 223 -3.12 2.20 -6.55
N SER A 224 -3.89 3.26 -6.37
CA SER A 224 -3.39 4.62 -6.12
C SER A 224 -3.08 4.84 -4.64
N GLY A 225 -2.15 5.74 -4.36
CA GLY A 225 -1.82 6.24 -3.04
C GLY A 225 -1.47 7.72 -3.11
N THR A 226 -1.72 8.42 -2.02
CA THR A 226 -1.34 9.82 -1.81
C THR A 226 -0.53 9.88 -0.52
N VAL A 227 0.68 10.42 -0.61
CA VAL A 227 1.56 10.59 0.56
C VAL A 227 1.36 12.00 1.08
N GLU A 228 0.73 12.12 2.23
CA GLU A 228 0.61 13.39 2.92
C GLU A 228 1.98 13.81 3.48
N LEU A 229 2.51 14.94 3.00
CA LEU A 229 3.78 15.48 3.46
C LEU A 229 3.63 16.33 4.72
N VAL A 230 2.48 16.95 4.89
CA VAL A 230 2.18 17.83 6.03
C VAL A 230 0.83 17.44 6.61
N SER A 231 0.82 17.18 7.91
CA SER A 231 -0.43 16.98 8.67
C SER A 231 -0.89 18.31 9.23
N THR A 232 -2.16 18.65 9.03
CA THR A 232 -2.79 19.88 9.54
C THR A 232 -4.07 19.56 10.30
N GLU A 233 -4.44 20.44 11.22
CA GLU A 233 -5.68 20.28 12.00
C GLU A 233 -6.92 20.70 11.21
N THR A 234 -6.78 21.67 10.30
CA THR A 234 -7.88 22.20 9.51
C THR A 234 -7.63 22.06 7.99
N LYS A 235 -8.72 22.07 7.22
CA LYS A 235 -8.65 22.05 5.75
C LYS A 235 -8.16 23.39 5.18
N GLU A 236 -8.42 24.49 5.84
CA GLU A 236 -7.93 25.81 5.49
C GLU A 236 -6.42 25.86 5.59
N ASP A 237 -5.84 25.40 6.70
CA ASP A 237 -4.39 25.32 6.88
C ASP A 237 -3.75 24.42 5.82
N TYR A 238 -4.40 23.28 5.51
CA TYR A 238 -3.93 22.37 4.48
C TYR A 238 -3.89 23.03 3.10
N LYS A 239 -4.88 23.84 2.74
CA LYS A 239 -4.88 24.57 1.47
C LYS A 239 -3.75 25.61 1.41
N ILE A 240 -3.59 26.40 2.47
CA ILE A 240 -2.55 27.44 2.55
C ILE A 240 -1.14 26.81 2.42
N ILE A 241 -0.89 25.72 3.14
CA ILE A 241 0.41 25.05 3.10
C ILE A 241 0.73 24.49 1.69
N ARG A 242 -0.29 24.03 0.96
CA ARG A 242 -0.14 23.48 -0.41
C ARG A 242 0.03 24.55 -1.50
N GLU A 243 -0.15 25.81 -1.20
CA GLU A 243 0.23 26.89 -2.13
C GLU A 243 1.74 26.83 -2.44
N ASN A 244 2.56 26.42 -1.48
CA ASN A 244 3.94 26.09 -1.75
C ASN A 244 4.02 24.70 -2.41
N MET A 245 4.49 24.66 -3.67
CA MET A 245 4.61 23.41 -4.44
C MET A 245 5.42 22.33 -3.73
N GLY A 246 6.43 22.69 -2.92
CA GLY A 246 7.24 21.74 -2.15
C GLY A 246 6.49 21.01 -1.02
N ASN A 247 5.33 21.51 -0.63
CA ASN A 247 4.49 20.92 0.44
C ASN A 247 3.31 20.11 -0.10
N ARG A 248 3.18 20.02 -1.43
CA ARG A 248 2.13 19.22 -2.06
C ARG A 248 2.40 17.73 -1.89
N ASP A 249 1.35 16.98 -1.72
CA ASP A 249 1.44 15.53 -1.55
C ASP A 249 2.08 14.84 -2.75
N HIS A 250 2.76 13.72 -2.47
CA HIS A 250 3.24 12.87 -3.56
C HIS A 250 2.13 11.96 -4.05
N ALA A 251 1.99 11.85 -5.36
CA ALA A 251 1.12 10.86 -5.98
C ALA A 251 1.89 9.57 -6.23
N ILE A 252 1.29 8.43 -5.84
CA ILE A 252 1.87 7.10 -6.06
C ILE A 252 0.83 6.19 -6.71
N ILE A 253 1.26 5.38 -7.63
CA ILE A 253 0.46 4.30 -8.18
C ILE A 253 1.31 3.05 -8.40
N ILE A 254 0.75 1.90 -8.06
CA ILE A 254 1.23 0.60 -8.52
C ILE A 254 0.22 0.03 -9.50
N ALA A 255 0.71 -0.67 -10.52
CA ALA A 255 -0.16 -1.31 -11.51
C ALA A 255 0.51 -2.53 -12.15
N PHE A 256 -0.30 -3.43 -12.66
CA PHE A 256 0.16 -4.56 -13.45
C PHE A 256 -0.86 -4.95 -14.53
N GLY A 257 -0.35 -5.49 -15.61
CA GLY A 257 -1.17 -5.88 -16.76
C GLY A 257 -0.36 -6.46 -17.94
N PRO A 258 -1.03 -6.78 -19.07
CA PRO A 258 -2.49 -6.83 -19.25
C PRO A 258 -3.13 -7.98 -18.45
N MET A 259 -4.33 -7.75 -17.93
CA MET A 259 -5.09 -8.80 -17.28
C MET A 259 -5.83 -9.66 -18.32
N PRO A 260 -6.06 -10.98 -18.08
CA PRO A 260 -5.80 -11.72 -16.82
C PRO A 260 -4.39 -12.29 -16.66
N ASN A 261 -3.52 -12.16 -17.67
CA ASN A 261 -2.16 -12.71 -17.68
C ASN A 261 -1.13 -11.57 -17.71
N PRO A 262 -0.83 -10.95 -16.55
CA PRO A 262 0.04 -9.78 -16.49
C PRO A 262 1.48 -10.12 -16.91
N LYS A 263 2.07 -9.26 -17.75
CA LYS A 263 3.45 -9.35 -18.21
C LYS A 263 4.32 -8.24 -17.64
N TYR A 264 3.70 -7.15 -17.21
CA TYR A 264 4.37 -5.97 -16.72
C TYR A 264 3.81 -5.59 -15.37
N ALA A 265 4.68 -5.16 -14.47
CA ALA A 265 4.35 -4.52 -13.22
C ALA A 265 5.13 -3.21 -13.11
N VAL A 266 4.50 -2.18 -12.58
CA VAL A 266 5.06 -0.83 -12.53
C VAL A 266 4.70 -0.16 -11.22
N SER A 267 5.58 0.70 -10.73
CA SER A 267 5.28 1.76 -9.77
C SER A 267 5.67 3.11 -10.35
N VAL A 268 4.86 4.10 -10.08
CA VAL A 268 5.12 5.50 -10.45
C VAL A 268 4.98 6.35 -9.21
N VAL A 269 5.98 7.18 -8.96
CA VAL A 269 5.98 8.19 -7.89
C VAL A 269 6.15 9.55 -8.56
N ILE A 270 5.23 10.46 -8.29
CA ILE A 270 5.29 11.86 -8.75
C ILE A 270 5.41 12.73 -7.50
N GLU A 271 6.64 13.23 -7.27
CA GLU A 271 6.89 14.15 -6.15
C GLU A 271 6.05 15.41 -6.34
N ASN A 272 5.31 15.81 -5.29
CA ASN A 272 4.44 16.98 -5.27
C ASN A 272 3.36 17.00 -6.36
N GLY A 273 2.98 15.81 -6.86
CA GLY A 273 2.07 15.64 -7.98
C GLY A 273 0.58 15.76 -7.64
N GLU A 274 0.26 15.77 -6.35
CA GLU A 274 -1.13 15.68 -5.85
C GLU A 274 -1.90 14.46 -6.40
N SER A 275 -3.18 14.32 -6.08
CA SER A 275 -4.02 13.19 -6.51
C SER A 275 -5.26 13.65 -7.28
#